data_79e387181043d2b97b803a79ace18e00
#
_entry.id   79e387181043d2b97b803a79ace18e00
#
_cell.length_a   1.000
_cell.length_b   1.000
_cell.length_c   1.000
_cell.angle_alpha   90.00
_cell.angle_beta   90.00
_cell.angle_gamma   90.00
#
_symmetry.space_group_name_H-M   'P 1'
#
loop_
_entity.id
_entity.type
_entity.pdbx_description
1 polymer ?
#
loop_
_entity_poly.entity_id
_entity_poly.type
_entity_poly.pdbx_seq_one_letter_code
_entity_poly.pdbx_strand_id
1 'polypeptide(L)'
;MNENPKQEELTEEEFLELVLEEQEKALAKAREQRLNPTRQKSKKQKPIVRIFVWLIALSLVFNTFAVIFNMYSIPAIEFLRVSSQLSGQDTIQTYKKAVVTINTQDSKGTGFGISSDGYILTNEHVIDDALSISVTFPDGQIYEAQVVEAYEQFDLALLKIEGEELPYLKLAKSSQFEAKEHVYFIGNPLYFSGIANEGKLLDYTAASSIDTEVIMMDAPVYKGNSGSPVINKAGEVIGVVFATGKRDPFGKVGLFIPIEAVHEHFSAFLP
;
A
#
# COMPACT_ATOMS: atom_id res chain seq x y z
N MET A 1 -65.50 44.69 52.18
CA MET A 1 -64.78 45.97 51.87
C MET A 1 -63.30 45.63 51.71
N ASN A 2 -62.89 45.54 50.49
CA ASN A 2 -61.46 45.25 50.14
C ASN A 2 -60.91 46.57 49.59
N GLU A 3 -60.08 47.23 50.33
CA GLU A 3 -59.31 48.37 49.85
C GLU A 3 -58.12 47.86 49.09
N ASN A 4 -58.08 48.18 47.82
CA ASN A 4 -56.96 47.89 46.90
C ASN A 4 -55.93 49.05 47.12
N PRO A 5 -54.65 48.78 47.43
CA PRO A 5 -53.69 49.86 47.54
C PRO A 5 -53.45 50.45 46.15
N LYS A 6 -53.58 51.76 46.02
CA LYS A 6 -53.22 52.53 44.83
C LYS A 6 -51.76 52.31 44.55
N GLN A 7 -51.45 51.75 43.39
CA GLN A 7 -50.14 51.88 42.79
C GLN A 7 -49.89 53.34 42.43
N GLU A 8 -49.02 54.02 43.15
CA GLU A 8 -48.46 55.30 42.73
C GLU A 8 -47.68 55.08 41.45
N GLU A 9 -48.22 55.53 40.33
CA GLU A 9 -47.47 55.59 39.07
C GLU A 9 -46.36 56.63 39.27
N LEU A 10 -45.09 56.19 39.21
CA LEU A 10 -43.91 57.05 39.17
C LEU A 10 -44.06 58.05 38.02
N THR A 11 -43.77 59.29 38.29
CA THR A 11 -43.73 60.32 37.23
C THR A 11 -42.53 60.06 36.33
N GLU A 12 -42.60 60.52 35.07
CA GLU A 12 -41.52 60.32 34.10
C GLU A 12 -40.16 60.85 34.64
N GLU A 13 -40.17 61.92 35.43
CA GLU A 13 -38.97 62.47 36.05
C GLU A 13 -38.40 61.53 37.12
N GLU A 14 -39.25 61.00 38.02
CA GLU A 14 -38.81 60.02 39.05
C GLU A 14 -38.30 58.68 38.39
N PHE A 15 -38.90 58.27 37.30
CA PHE A 15 -38.42 57.10 36.56
C PHE A 15 -37.05 57.37 35.92
N LEU A 16 -36.85 58.54 35.34
CA LEU A 16 -35.58 58.93 34.73
C LEU A 16 -34.44 59.03 35.78
N GLU A 17 -34.77 59.62 36.96
CA GLU A 17 -33.82 59.69 38.06
C GLU A 17 -33.40 58.33 38.59
N LEU A 18 -34.31 57.40 38.71
CA LEU A 18 -34.07 56.02 39.13
C LEU A 18 -33.20 55.23 38.10
N VAL A 19 -33.43 55.44 36.81
CA VAL A 19 -32.64 54.84 35.74
C VAL A 19 -31.22 55.41 35.75
N LEU A 20 -31.05 56.72 35.96
CA LEU A 20 -29.71 57.37 36.05
C LEU A 20 -28.96 56.86 37.26
N GLU A 21 -29.59 56.74 38.42
CA GLU A 21 -28.97 56.18 39.61
C GLU A 21 -28.52 54.73 39.47
N GLU A 22 -29.33 53.89 38.83
CA GLU A 22 -28.98 52.50 38.55
C GLU A 22 -27.84 52.40 37.50
N GLN A 23 -27.81 53.30 36.50
CA GLN A 23 -26.72 53.39 35.56
C GLN A 23 -25.38 53.80 36.22
N GLU A 24 -25.41 54.80 37.12
CA GLU A 24 -24.24 55.20 37.89
C GLU A 24 -23.74 54.07 38.79
N LYS A 25 -24.63 53.36 39.49
CA LYS A 25 -24.28 52.20 40.31
C LYS A 25 -23.65 51.07 39.45
N ALA A 26 -24.21 50.81 38.26
CA ALA A 26 -23.67 49.82 37.33
C ALA A 26 -22.29 50.21 36.79
N LEU A 27 -22.10 51.49 36.46
CA LEU A 27 -20.80 52.03 36.01
C LEU A 27 -19.76 52.04 37.12
N ALA A 28 -20.15 52.39 38.37
CA ALA A 28 -19.28 52.31 39.53
C ALA A 28 -18.82 50.87 39.80
N LYS A 29 -19.73 49.91 39.73
CA LYS A 29 -19.44 48.47 39.88
C LYS A 29 -18.55 47.92 38.77
N ALA A 30 -18.74 48.36 37.52
CA ALA A 30 -17.90 48.03 36.40
C ALA A 30 -16.49 48.62 36.49
N ARG A 31 -16.34 49.87 37.05
CA ARG A 31 -15.06 50.48 37.32
C ARG A 31 -14.32 49.75 38.45
N GLU A 32 -15.00 49.38 39.51
CA GLU A 32 -14.43 48.65 40.64
C GLU A 32 -13.95 47.26 40.19
N GLN A 33 -14.70 46.57 39.32
CA GLN A 33 -14.29 45.29 38.72
C GLN A 33 -13.08 45.43 37.79
N ARG A 34 -12.93 46.55 37.07
CA ARG A 34 -11.73 46.85 36.26
C ARG A 34 -10.51 47.21 37.08
N LEU A 35 -10.67 47.94 38.17
CA LEU A 35 -9.57 48.36 39.06
C LEU A 35 -9.10 47.23 39.98
N ASN A 36 -10.02 46.33 40.36
CA ASN A 36 -9.71 45.13 41.13
C ASN A 36 -10.15 43.88 40.33
N PRO A 37 -9.40 43.48 39.30
CA PRO A 37 -9.70 42.24 38.62
C PRO A 37 -9.60 41.11 39.63
N THR A 38 -10.72 40.64 40.13
CA THR A 38 -10.76 39.41 40.93
C THR A 38 -10.15 38.32 40.04
N ARG A 39 -8.90 38.01 40.31
CA ARG A 39 -8.16 36.93 39.66
C ARG A 39 -8.99 35.67 39.88
N GLN A 40 -9.84 35.33 38.91
CA GLN A 40 -10.52 34.04 38.94
C GLN A 40 -9.42 33.02 39.13
N LYS A 41 -9.33 32.48 40.34
CA LYS A 41 -8.44 31.33 40.60
C LYS A 41 -8.87 30.24 39.66
N SER A 42 -8.17 30.09 38.56
CA SER A 42 -8.31 28.94 37.70
C SER A 42 -8.24 27.71 38.63
N LYS A 43 -9.29 26.93 38.67
CA LYS A 43 -9.29 25.70 39.47
C LYS A 43 -8.11 24.87 38.96
N LYS A 44 -6.96 24.93 39.67
CA LYS A 44 -5.80 24.11 39.40
C LYS A 44 -6.34 22.69 39.45
N GLN A 45 -6.47 22.01 38.30
CA GLN A 45 -6.84 20.61 38.23
C GLN A 45 -5.90 19.86 39.16
N LYS A 46 -6.46 19.06 40.04
CA LYS A 46 -5.68 18.29 41.03
C LYS A 46 -4.61 17.51 40.25
N PRO A 47 -3.34 17.51 40.67
CA PRO A 47 -2.25 16.83 39.93
C PRO A 47 -2.59 15.38 39.56
N ILE A 48 -3.38 14.71 40.37
CA ILE A 48 -3.88 13.34 40.13
C ILE A 48 -4.72 13.25 38.85
N VAL A 49 -5.61 14.21 38.60
CA VAL A 49 -6.44 14.23 37.39
C VAL A 49 -5.56 14.43 36.14
N ARG A 50 -4.54 15.26 36.21
CA ARG A 50 -3.55 15.43 35.13
C ARG A 50 -2.79 14.11 34.85
N ILE A 51 -2.31 13.46 35.89
CA ILE A 51 -1.61 12.18 35.75
C ILE A 51 -2.55 11.13 35.09
N PHE A 52 -3.80 11.06 35.52
CA PHE A 52 -4.78 10.12 34.94
C PHE A 52 -5.07 10.40 33.47
N VAL A 53 -5.22 11.68 33.08
CA VAL A 53 -5.38 12.07 31.68
C VAL A 53 -4.15 11.70 30.84
N TRP A 54 -2.95 11.91 31.36
CA TRP A 54 -1.72 11.52 30.68
C TRP A 54 -1.56 10.00 30.54
N LEU A 55 -1.96 9.23 31.57
CA LEU A 55 -1.94 7.75 31.48
C LEU A 55 -2.92 7.23 30.42
N ILE A 56 -4.12 7.81 30.33
CA ILE A 56 -5.09 7.46 29.29
C ILE A 56 -4.55 7.82 27.92
N ALA A 57 -4.01 9.02 27.75
CA ALA A 57 -3.43 9.47 26.49
C ALA A 57 -2.28 8.55 26.04
N LEU A 58 -1.36 8.22 26.97
CA LEU A 58 -0.25 7.30 26.71
C LEU A 58 -0.74 5.87 26.33
N SER A 59 -1.75 5.38 27.05
CA SER A 59 -2.37 4.08 26.75
C SER A 59 -3.01 4.05 25.37
N LEU A 60 -3.70 5.12 24.96
CA LEU A 60 -4.29 5.24 23.61
C LEU A 60 -3.21 5.28 22.53
N VAL A 61 -2.16 6.08 22.74
CA VAL A 61 -1.01 6.15 21.81
C VAL A 61 -0.34 4.79 21.67
N PHE A 62 -0.08 4.12 22.80
CA PHE A 62 0.54 2.78 22.79
C PHE A 62 -0.35 1.74 22.11
N ASN A 63 -1.66 1.75 22.40
CA ASN A 63 -2.60 0.83 21.76
C ASN A 63 -2.67 1.08 20.24
N THR A 64 -2.78 2.35 19.81
CA THR A 64 -2.79 2.71 18.39
C THR A 64 -1.49 2.28 17.71
N PHE A 65 -0.34 2.52 18.34
CA PHE A 65 0.96 2.10 17.83
C PHE A 65 1.05 0.57 17.74
N ALA A 66 0.60 -0.16 18.75
CA ALA A 66 0.60 -1.62 18.76
C ALA A 66 -0.28 -2.20 17.64
N VAL A 67 -1.46 -1.63 17.39
CA VAL A 67 -2.35 -2.03 16.29
C VAL A 67 -1.69 -1.78 14.94
N ILE A 68 -1.12 -0.58 14.72
CA ILE A 68 -0.42 -0.23 13.49
C ILE A 68 0.79 -1.15 13.28
N PHE A 69 1.59 -1.38 14.33
CA PHE A 69 2.74 -2.26 14.28
C PHE A 69 2.37 -3.70 13.92
N ASN A 70 1.33 -4.27 14.55
CA ASN A 70 0.84 -5.60 14.23
C ASN A 70 0.31 -5.72 12.81
N MET A 71 -0.37 -4.69 12.31
CA MET A 71 -1.00 -4.71 10.99
C MET A 71 0.02 -4.60 9.84
N TYR A 72 1.10 -3.82 10.01
CA TYR A 72 2.05 -3.51 8.92
C TYR A 72 3.42 -4.15 9.09
N SER A 73 3.94 -4.25 10.32
CA SER A 73 5.33 -4.66 10.54
C SER A 73 5.51 -6.17 10.63
N ILE A 74 4.57 -6.89 11.23
CA ILE A 74 4.67 -8.37 11.35
C ILE A 74 4.62 -9.05 9.98
N PRO A 75 3.65 -8.74 9.08
CA PRO A 75 3.64 -9.33 7.75
C PRO A 75 4.89 -9.00 6.92
N ALA A 76 5.41 -7.77 7.06
CA ALA A 76 6.62 -7.37 6.34
C ALA A 76 7.88 -8.08 6.85
N ILE A 77 8.00 -8.28 8.17
CA ILE A 77 9.11 -9.01 8.78
C ILE A 77 9.07 -10.48 8.33
N GLU A 78 7.91 -11.12 8.36
CA GLU A 78 7.75 -12.50 7.91
C GLU A 78 8.09 -12.65 6.43
N PHE A 79 7.63 -11.72 5.59
CA PHE A 79 7.96 -11.66 4.18
C PHE A 79 9.47 -11.63 3.93
N LEU A 80 10.22 -10.78 4.65
CA LEU A 80 11.67 -10.69 4.53
C LEU A 80 12.38 -11.91 5.12
N ARG A 81 11.84 -12.49 6.19
CA ARG A 81 12.37 -13.72 6.79
C ARG A 81 12.29 -14.90 5.83
N VAL A 82 11.13 -15.11 5.21
CA VAL A 82 10.94 -16.15 4.19
C VAL A 82 11.89 -15.92 3.03
N SER A 83 12.02 -14.68 2.53
CA SER A 83 12.96 -14.35 1.47
C SER A 83 14.40 -14.69 1.85
N SER A 84 14.83 -14.41 3.08
CA SER A 84 16.16 -14.74 3.55
C SER A 84 16.41 -16.25 3.59
N GLN A 85 15.43 -17.03 4.06
CA GLN A 85 15.51 -18.49 4.08
C GLN A 85 15.58 -19.10 2.68
N LEU A 86 14.71 -18.64 1.77
CA LEU A 86 14.70 -19.11 0.38
C LEU A 86 15.99 -18.74 -0.35
N SER A 87 16.56 -17.56 -0.05
CA SER A 87 17.82 -17.10 -0.64
C SER A 87 19.04 -17.96 -0.28
N GLY A 88 18.93 -18.84 0.70
CA GLY A 88 19.95 -19.86 1.00
C GLY A 88 19.94 -21.06 0.04
N GLN A 89 18.97 -21.18 -0.85
CA GLN A 89 18.86 -22.28 -1.82
C GLN A 89 19.51 -21.89 -3.14
N ASP A 90 20.40 -22.75 -3.67
CA ASP A 90 21.11 -22.51 -4.93
C ASP A 90 20.18 -22.33 -6.13
N THR A 91 19.07 -23.05 -6.16
CA THR A 91 18.04 -22.94 -7.19
C THR A 91 17.42 -21.55 -7.20
N ILE A 92 17.04 -21.01 -6.03
CA ILE A 92 16.48 -19.66 -5.91
C ILE A 92 17.51 -18.60 -6.29
N GLN A 93 18.79 -18.80 -5.92
CA GLN A 93 19.87 -17.90 -6.33
C GLN A 93 20.03 -17.88 -7.85
N THR A 94 19.87 -19.04 -8.51
CA THR A 94 19.92 -19.12 -9.97
C THR A 94 18.76 -18.37 -10.60
N TYR A 95 17.53 -18.54 -10.10
CA TYR A 95 16.35 -17.82 -10.62
C TYR A 95 16.47 -16.31 -10.43
N LYS A 96 17.00 -15.86 -9.27
CA LYS A 96 17.19 -14.43 -9.00
C LYS A 96 18.05 -13.72 -10.03
N LYS A 97 19.03 -14.39 -10.63
CA LYS A 97 19.90 -13.78 -11.64
C LYS A 97 19.13 -13.29 -12.87
N ALA A 98 18.04 -13.98 -13.21
CA ALA A 98 17.21 -13.64 -14.36
C ALA A 98 16.06 -12.66 -14.05
N VAL A 99 15.83 -12.34 -12.77
CA VAL A 99 14.77 -11.40 -12.37
C VAL A 99 15.36 -9.99 -12.27
N VAL A 100 14.79 -9.08 -13.04
CA VAL A 100 15.29 -7.72 -13.24
C VAL A 100 14.34 -6.68 -12.64
N THR A 101 14.88 -5.51 -12.35
CA THR A 101 14.08 -4.33 -12.03
C THR A 101 13.82 -3.53 -13.30
N ILE A 102 12.54 -3.25 -13.56
CA ILE A 102 12.12 -2.33 -14.61
C ILE A 102 11.93 -0.96 -13.97
N ASN A 103 12.59 0.06 -14.53
CA ASN A 103 12.42 1.44 -14.09
C ASN A 103 12.00 2.31 -15.28
N THR A 104 11.04 3.17 -15.05
CA THR A 104 10.63 4.27 -15.93
C THR A 104 10.78 5.58 -15.16
N GLN A 105 10.41 6.73 -15.75
CA GLN A 105 10.39 8.00 -15.03
C GLN A 105 9.41 8.02 -13.83
N ASP A 106 8.29 7.26 -13.90
CA ASP A 106 7.18 7.34 -12.94
C ASP A 106 6.89 6.01 -12.24
N SER A 107 7.47 4.91 -12.72
CA SER A 107 7.16 3.56 -12.27
C SER A 107 8.40 2.72 -11.97
N LYS A 108 8.24 1.80 -11.04
CA LYS A 108 9.19 0.72 -10.77
C LYS A 108 8.42 -0.59 -10.63
N GLY A 109 8.84 -1.59 -11.39
CA GLY A 109 8.27 -2.93 -11.36
C GLY A 109 9.34 -4.01 -11.48
N THR A 110 8.88 -5.22 -11.71
CA THR A 110 9.69 -6.41 -11.93
C THR A 110 9.55 -6.87 -13.37
N GLY A 111 10.59 -7.47 -13.91
CA GLY A 111 10.58 -8.25 -15.14
C GLY A 111 11.49 -9.46 -14.97
N PHE A 112 11.53 -10.30 -15.96
CA PHE A 112 12.47 -11.44 -15.99
C PHE A 112 12.87 -11.80 -17.42
N GLY A 113 14.12 -12.25 -17.57
CA GLY A 113 14.63 -12.75 -18.83
C GLY A 113 13.96 -14.05 -19.21
N ILE A 114 13.59 -14.19 -20.50
CA ILE A 114 13.03 -15.40 -21.08
C ILE A 114 13.94 -16.01 -22.15
N SER A 115 15.00 -15.31 -22.54
CA SER A 115 15.99 -15.78 -23.50
C SER A 115 17.37 -15.18 -23.20
N SER A 116 18.44 -15.85 -23.67
CA SER A 116 19.82 -15.40 -23.46
C SER A 116 20.22 -14.20 -24.31
N ASP A 117 19.45 -13.86 -25.32
CA ASP A 117 19.68 -12.72 -26.22
C ASP A 117 18.94 -11.45 -25.80
N GLY A 118 18.22 -11.46 -24.65
CA GLY A 118 17.71 -10.24 -24.02
C GLY A 118 16.23 -9.95 -24.18
N TYR A 119 15.39 -10.94 -24.39
CA TYR A 119 13.95 -10.78 -24.23
C TYR A 119 13.56 -10.79 -22.75
N ILE A 120 12.82 -9.77 -22.32
CA ILE A 120 12.37 -9.57 -20.94
C ILE A 120 10.85 -9.47 -20.93
N LEU A 121 10.21 -10.27 -20.07
CA LEU A 121 8.76 -10.24 -19.86
C LEU A 121 8.42 -9.44 -18.61
N THR A 122 7.37 -8.60 -18.70
CA THR A 122 6.84 -7.79 -17.60
C THR A 122 5.34 -7.53 -17.80
N ASN A 123 4.73 -6.73 -16.91
CA ASN A 123 3.37 -6.23 -17.15
C ASN A 123 3.38 -4.95 -17.99
N GLU A 124 2.29 -4.74 -18.71
CA GLU A 124 2.09 -3.55 -19.53
C GLU A 124 2.00 -2.30 -18.65
N HIS A 125 1.21 -2.29 -17.58
CA HIS A 125 1.05 -1.16 -16.67
C HIS A 125 2.36 -0.71 -15.96
N VAL A 126 3.41 -1.53 -16.00
CA VAL A 126 4.74 -1.16 -15.47
C VAL A 126 5.44 -0.19 -16.42
N ILE A 127 5.15 -0.28 -17.71
CA ILE A 127 5.80 0.49 -18.77
C ILE A 127 4.86 1.47 -19.48
N ASP A 128 3.61 1.54 -19.05
CA ASP A 128 2.60 2.44 -19.62
C ASP A 128 3.08 3.90 -19.58
N ASP A 129 2.87 4.63 -20.69
CA ASP A 129 3.31 6.01 -20.90
C ASP A 129 4.81 6.27 -20.65
N ALA A 130 5.66 5.23 -20.64
CA ALA A 130 7.08 5.38 -20.39
C ALA A 130 7.82 6.07 -21.56
N LEU A 131 8.51 7.19 -21.28
CA LEU A 131 9.38 7.84 -22.24
C LEU A 131 10.70 7.09 -22.46
N SER A 132 11.16 6.38 -21.43
CA SER A 132 12.33 5.52 -21.47
C SER A 132 12.18 4.40 -20.46
N ILE A 133 12.72 3.23 -20.79
CA ILE A 133 12.66 2.03 -19.98
C ILE A 133 14.09 1.57 -19.73
N SER A 134 14.47 1.42 -18.46
CA SER A 134 15.73 0.80 -18.06
C SER A 134 15.51 -0.50 -17.32
N VAL A 135 16.31 -1.49 -17.68
CA VAL A 135 16.33 -2.83 -17.08
C VAL A 135 17.58 -2.97 -16.26
N THR A 136 17.44 -3.21 -14.95
CA THR A 136 18.59 -3.39 -14.04
C THR A 136 18.64 -4.84 -13.58
N PHE A 137 19.75 -5.51 -13.87
CA PHE A 137 20.02 -6.87 -13.38
C PHE A 137 20.53 -6.87 -11.93
N PRO A 138 20.46 -8.01 -11.21
CA PRO A 138 20.90 -8.10 -9.82
C PRO A 138 22.40 -7.85 -9.61
N ASP A 139 23.23 -8.03 -10.64
CA ASP A 139 24.66 -7.73 -10.63
C ASP A 139 24.99 -6.24 -10.81
N GLY A 140 23.94 -5.40 -11.02
CA GLY A 140 24.05 -3.96 -11.18
C GLY A 140 24.20 -3.51 -12.64
N GLN A 141 24.20 -4.41 -13.61
CA GLN A 141 24.21 -4.02 -15.02
C GLN A 141 22.87 -3.38 -15.40
N ILE A 142 22.93 -2.29 -16.14
CA ILE A 142 21.76 -1.51 -16.57
C ILE A 142 21.75 -1.47 -18.10
N TYR A 143 20.58 -1.77 -18.66
CA TYR A 143 20.34 -1.76 -20.09
C TYR A 143 19.16 -0.84 -20.41
N GLU A 144 19.23 -0.14 -21.54
CA GLU A 144 18.07 0.50 -22.14
C GLU A 144 17.24 -0.57 -22.87
N ALA A 145 15.90 -0.53 -22.66
CA ALA A 145 15.01 -1.50 -23.25
C ALA A 145 14.09 -0.85 -24.27
N GLN A 146 13.79 -1.62 -25.33
CA GLN A 146 12.78 -1.26 -26.33
C GLN A 146 11.57 -2.15 -26.14
N VAL A 147 10.37 -1.60 -26.30
CA VAL A 147 9.12 -2.37 -26.30
C VAL A 147 9.02 -3.09 -27.62
N VAL A 148 8.93 -4.41 -27.58
CA VAL A 148 8.72 -5.26 -28.75
C VAL A 148 7.23 -5.35 -29.04
N GLU A 149 6.46 -5.78 -28.04
CA GLU A 149 5.01 -5.82 -28.07
C GLU A 149 4.45 -5.56 -26.66
N ALA A 150 3.27 -4.94 -26.58
CA ALA A 150 2.54 -4.70 -25.34
C ALA A 150 1.04 -4.86 -25.58
N TYR A 151 0.37 -5.50 -24.65
CA TYR A 151 -1.05 -5.83 -24.71
C TYR A 151 -1.75 -5.36 -23.43
N GLU A 152 -2.35 -4.19 -23.47
CA GLU A 152 -3.08 -3.60 -22.33
C GLU A 152 -4.20 -4.51 -21.83
N GLN A 153 -4.97 -5.13 -22.76
CA GLN A 153 -6.09 -6.01 -22.42
C GLN A 153 -5.67 -7.29 -21.66
N PHE A 154 -4.39 -7.66 -21.71
CA PHE A 154 -3.84 -8.82 -20.99
C PHE A 154 -2.80 -8.41 -19.93
N ASP A 155 -2.51 -7.11 -19.83
CA ASP A 155 -1.49 -6.56 -18.95
C ASP A 155 -0.13 -7.26 -19.07
N LEU A 156 0.31 -7.50 -20.31
CA LEU A 156 1.59 -8.13 -20.63
C LEU A 156 2.40 -7.28 -21.61
N ALA A 157 3.70 -7.21 -21.38
CA ALA A 157 4.64 -6.55 -22.27
C ALA A 157 5.93 -7.34 -22.44
N LEU A 158 6.44 -7.38 -23.66
CA LEU A 158 7.71 -7.96 -24.05
C LEU A 158 8.68 -6.83 -24.40
N LEU A 159 9.82 -6.83 -23.72
CA LEU A 159 10.92 -5.88 -23.93
C LEU A 159 12.11 -6.59 -24.56
N LYS A 160 12.94 -5.82 -25.27
CA LYS A 160 14.23 -6.26 -25.80
C LYS A 160 15.34 -5.35 -25.30
N ILE A 161 16.41 -5.96 -24.81
CA ILE A 161 17.67 -5.29 -24.47
C ILE A 161 18.80 -5.84 -25.32
N GLU A 162 19.82 -5.04 -25.55
CA GLU A 162 21.04 -5.47 -26.25
C GLU A 162 21.98 -6.15 -25.25
N GLY A 163 22.15 -7.47 -25.39
CA GLY A 163 23.02 -8.27 -24.53
C GLY A 163 23.11 -9.71 -25.03
N GLU A 164 24.17 -10.39 -24.63
CA GLU A 164 24.43 -11.79 -24.98
C GLU A 164 24.67 -12.60 -23.69
N GLU A 165 24.36 -13.89 -23.73
CA GLU A 165 24.51 -14.81 -22.59
C GLU A 165 23.82 -14.34 -21.30
N LEU A 166 22.71 -13.59 -21.44
CA LEU A 166 21.96 -13.07 -20.32
C LEU A 166 21.25 -14.18 -19.54
N PRO A 167 21.10 -14.05 -18.20
CA PRO A 167 20.33 -14.99 -17.41
C PRO A 167 18.85 -14.98 -17.81
N TYR A 168 18.24 -16.15 -17.92
CA TYR A 168 16.83 -16.28 -18.25
C TYR A 168 16.17 -17.44 -17.51
N LEU A 169 14.84 -17.43 -17.45
CA LEU A 169 14.00 -18.49 -16.89
C LEU A 169 13.31 -19.26 -18.00
N LYS A 170 13.14 -20.56 -17.79
CA LYS A 170 12.34 -21.39 -18.69
C LYS A 170 10.87 -21.16 -18.45
N LEU A 171 10.11 -21.05 -19.53
CA LEU A 171 8.65 -20.99 -19.49
C LEU A 171 8.07 -22.41 -19.48
N ALA A 172 7.09 -22.66 -18.61
CA ALA A 172 6.31 -23.88 -18.64
C ALA A 172 5.43 -23.91 -19.90
N LYS A 173 5.09 -25.07 -20.36
CA LYS A 173 4.15 -25.24 -21.51
C LYS A 173 2.71 -24.93 -21.14
N SER A 174 2.37 -25.06 -19.86
CA SER A 174 1.04 -24.87 -19.32
C SER A 174 1.11 -24.47 -17.85
N SER A 175 0.12 -23.72 -17.40
CA SER A 175 -0.09 -23.36 -16.01
C SER A 175 -1.00 -24.34 -15.26
N GLN A 176 -1.28 -25.51 -15.81
CA GLN A 176 -2.09 -26.54 -15.14
C GLN A 176 -1.47 -26.89 -13.78
N PHE A 177 -2.27 -26.90 -12.75
CA PHE A 177 -1.83 -27.12 -11.36
C PHE A 177 -2.82 -27.96 -10.57
N GLU A 178 -2.33 -28.56 -9.50
CA GLU A 178 -3.17 -29.12 -8.43
C GLU A 178 -3.46 -28.07 -7.35
N ALA A 179 -4.68 -28.11 -6.80
CA ALA A 179 -5.03 -27.17 -5.72
C ALA A 179 -4.04 -27.28 -4.56
N LYS A 180 -3.59 -26.12 -4.06
CA LYS A 180 -2.55 -25.96 -3.02
C LYS A 180 -1.14 -26.35 -3.48
N GLU A 181 -0.90 -26.51 -4.77
CA GLU A 181 0.45 -26.67 -5.29
C GLU A 181 1.32 -25.50 -4.85
N HIS A 182 2.55 -25.82 -4.43
CA HIS A 182 3.50 -24.85 -3.94
C HIS A 182 4.23 -24.18 -5.10
N VAL A 183 4.35 -22.87 -5.04
CA VAL A 183 5.06 -22.06 -6.03
C VAL A 183 5.97 -21.04 -5.35
N TYR A 184 7.00 -20.61 -6.09
CA TYR A 184 7.85 -19.51 -5.76
C TYR A 184 7.50 -18.31 -6.64
N PHE A 185 7.76 -17.12 -6.15
CA PHE A 185 7.81 -15.92 -6.97
C PHE A 185 8.96 -15.03 -6.51
N ILE A 186 9.55 -14.30 -7.44
CA ILE A 186 10.70 -13.43 -7.18
C ILE A 186 10.42 -12.07 -7.78
N GLY A 187 10.55 -11.01 -6.97
CA GLY A 187 10.25 -9.67 -7.44
C GLY A 187 11.03 -8.59 -6.72
N ASN A 188 10.72 -7.34 -7.06
CA ASN A 188 11.44 -6.16 -6.60
C ASN A 188 10.47 -5.20 -5.83
N PRO A 189 9.83 -5.69 -4.74
CA PRO A 189 8.81 -4.93 -4.03
C PRO A 189 9.40 -3.70 -3.35
N LEU A 190 8.69 -2.57 -3.45
CA LEU A 190 9.05 -1.31 -2.78
C LEU A 190 10.48 -0.87 -3.12
N TYR A 191 11.35 -0.82 -2.13
CA TYR A 191 12.78 -0.45 -2.25
C TYR A 191 13.72 -1.66 -2.31
N PHE A 192 13.20 -2.87 -2.21
CA PHE A 192 13.98 -4.11 -2.23
C PHE A 192 14.12 -4.65 -3.64
N SER A 193 15.17 -5.45 -3.87
CA SER A 193 15.40 -6.16 -5.12
C SER A 193 15.67 -7.64 -4.85
N GLY A 194 15.18 -8.50 -5.74
CA GLY A 194 15.41 -9.94 -5.67
C GLY A 194 14.80 -10.61 -4.43
N ILE A 195 13.62 -10.16 -3.99
CA ILE A 195 12.90 -10.78 -2.88
C ILE A 195 12.19 -12.02 -3.38
N ALA A 196 12.66 -13.19 -2.94
CA ALA A 196 12.00 -14.46 -3.19
C ALA A 196 10.95 -14.73 -2.11
N ASN A 197 9.80 -15.19 -2.52
CA ASN A 197 8.75 -15.65 -1.62
C ASN A 197 8.06 -16.87 -2.20
N GLU A 198 7.18 -17.45 -1.42
CA GLU A 198 6.46 -18.67 -1.76
C GLU A 198 4.97 -18.51 -1.51
N GLY A 199 4.18 -19.34 -2.14
CA GLY A 199 2.74 -19.37 -2.00
C GLY A 199 2.15 -20.70 -2.40
N LYS A 200 0.81 -20.80 -2.33
CA LYS A 200 0.05 -21.95 -2.77
C LYS A 200 -0.98 -21.53 -3.79
N LEU A 201 -1.07 -22.27 -4.87
CA LEU A 201 -2.09 -22.04 -5.87
C LEU A 201 -3.47 -22.40 -5.31
N LEU A 202 -4.46 -21.57 -5.63
CA LEU A 202 -5.82 -21.71 -5.12
C LEU A 202 -6.77 -22.17 -6.21
N ASP A 203 -7.16 -21.26 -7.10
CA ASP A 203 -8.13 -21.51 -8.17
C ASP A 203 -8.04 -20.44 -9.24
N TYR A 204 -8.72 -20.62 -10.34
CA TYR A 204 -8.92 -19.61 -11.38
C TYR A 204 -9.96 -18.57 -10.95
N THR A 205 -9.85 -17.36 -11.46
CA THR A 205 -10.84 -16.30 -11.25
C THR A 205 -10.81 -15.30 -12.39
N ALA A 206 -11.94 -14.62 -12.62
CA ALA A 206 -11.96 -13.49 -13.52
C ALA A 206 -11.36 -12.24 -12.83
N ALA A 207 -10.64 -11.44 -13.60
CA ALA A 207 -10.19 -10.11 -13.20
C ALA A 207 -10.86 -9.07 -14.10
N SER A 208 -11.47 -8.03 -13.50
CA SER A 208 -12.22 -7.02 -14.27
C SER A 208 -11.31 -6.09 -15.10
N SER A 209 -10.02 -6.11 -14.85
CA SER A 209 -9.03 -5.24 -15.50
C SER A 209 -8.36 -5.87 -16.71
N ILE A 210 -8.54 -7.17 -16.95
CA ILE A 210 -7.90 -7.88 -18.06
C ILE A 210 -8.83 -8.93 -18.67
N ASP A 211 -8.65 -9.22 -19.96
CA ASP A 211 -9.53 -10.08 -20.76
C ASP A 211 -9.15 -11.56 -20.72
N THR A 212 -8.57 -12.02 -19.61
CA THR A 212 -8.23 -13.45 -19.43
C THR A 212 -8.56 -13.90 -18.02
N GLU A 213 -8.80 -15.21 -17.85
CA GLU A 213 -8.82 -15.80 -16.52
C GLU A 213 -7.44 -15.73 -15.89
N VAL A 214 -7.40 -15.43 -14.59
CA VAL A 214 -6.17 -15.36 -13.83
C VAL A 214 -6.17 -16.40 -12.73
N ILE A 215 -5.00 -16.74 -12.24
CA ILE A 215 -4.84 -17.71 -11.15
C ILE A 215 -4.60 -16.97 -9.84
N MET A 216 -5.32 -17.40 -8.81
CA MET A 216 -5.16 -16.93 -7.43
C MET A 216 -4.07 -17.74 -6.74
N MET A 217 -3.25 -17.06 -5.94
CA MET A 217 -2.31 -17.69 -5.01
C MET A 217 -2.42 -17.09 -3.61
N ASP A 218 -2.36 -17.94 -2.60
CA ASP A 218 -2.17 -17.55 -1.20
C ASP A 218 -0.69 -17.21 -1.00
N ALA A 219 -0.37 -15.93 -1.22
CA ALA A 219 0.99 -15.41 -1.19
C ALA A 219 1.02 -13.92 -0.85
N PRO A 220 2.07 -13.43 -0.13
CA PRO A 220 2.21 -12.04 0.25
C PRO A 220 2.75 -11.19 -0.93
N VAL A 221 1.88 -10.78 -1.84
CA VAL A 221 2.22 -9.91 -2.97
C VAL A 221 2.09 -8.44 -2.57
N TYR A 222 3.08 -7.61 -2.93
CA TYR A 222 3.16 -6.17 -2.63
C TYR A 222 3.42 -5.36 -3.90
N LYS A 223 3.22 -4.04 -3.82
CA LYS A 223 3.56 -3.10 -4.91
C LYS A 223 5.02 -3.27 -5.33
N GLY A 224 5.26 -3.37 -6.63
CA GLY A 224 6.57 -3.66 -7.24
C GLY A 224 6.79 -5.15 -7.56
N ASN A 225 5.90 -6.05 -7.13
CA ASN A 225 5.90 -7.44 -7.59
C ASN A 225 5.21 -7.61 -8.95
N SER A 226 4.55 -6.58 -9.50
CA SER A 226 4.04 -6.62 -10.87
C SER A 226 5.16 -6.97 -11.85
N GLY A 227 4.93 -7.94 -12.73
CA GLY A 227 5.92 -8.50 -13.64
C GLY A 227 6.79 -9.63 -13.05
N SER A 228 6.57 -10.03 -11.79
CA SER A 228 7.33 -11.13 -11.17
C SER A 228 6.96 -12.49 -11.79
N PRO A 229 7.94 -13.37 -12.08
CA PRO A 229 7.65 -14.73 -12.48
C PRO A 229 7.08 -15.54 -11.32
N VAL A 230 6.05 -16.35 -11.59
CA VAL A 230 5.58 -17.42 -10.71
C VAL A 230 6.19 -18.72 -11.19
N ILE A 231 6.95 -19.39 -10.32
CA ILE A 231 7.81 -20.53 -10.67
C ILE A 231 7.30 -21.78 -9.96
N ASN A 232 7.08 -22.85 -10.71
CA ASN A 232 6.66 -24.13 -10.18
C ASN A 232 7.84 -24.92 -9.56
N LYS A 233 7.55 -26.10 -9.03
CA LYS A 233 8.58 -27.00 -8.46
C LYS A 233 9.59 -27.53 -9.46
N ALA A 234 9.26 -27.55 -10.75
CA ALA A 234 10.18 -27.96 -11.82
C ALA A 234 11.16 -26.82 -12.21
N GLY A 235 10.98 -25.61 -11.64
CA GLY A 235 11.80 -24.44 -11.96
C GLY A 235 11.35 -23.71 -13.22
N GLU A 236 10.14 -23.92 -13.66
CA GLU A 236 9.57 -23.30 -14.86
C GLU A 236 8.54 -22.23 -14.49
N VAL A 237 8.50 -21.15 -15.26
CA VAL A 237 7.55 -20.05 -15.06
C VAL A 237 6.17 -20.48 -15.57
N ILE A 238 5.18 -20.45 -14.70
CA ILE A 238 3.77 -20.77 -14.99
C ILE A 238 2.89 -19.53 -15.13
N GLY A 239 3.44 -18.33 -14.92
CA GLY A 239 2.71 -17.08 -15.11
C GLY A 239 3.43 -15.87 -14.55
N VAL A 240 2.77 -14.70 -14.68
CA VAL A 240 3.29 -13.39 -14.37
C VAL A 240 2.40 -12.70 -13.34
N VAL A 241 2.95 -12.32 -12.19
CA VAL A 241 2.21 -11.59 -11.15
C VAL A 241 1.81 -10.22 -11.68
N PHE A 242 0.55 -9.83 -11.51
CA PHE A 242 0.10 -8.50 -11.95
C PHE A 242 -0.63 -7.70 -10.87
N ALA A 243 -1.33 -8.36 -9.92
CA ALA A 243 -2.16 -7.65 -8.95
C ALA A 243 -2.33 -8.40 -7.63
N THR A 244 -3.01 -7.75 -6.70
CA THR A 244 -3.58 -8.37 -5.51
C THR A 244 -5.08 -8.07 -5.44
N GLY A 245 -5.84 -8.96 -4.83
CA GLY A 245 -7.28 -8.77 -4.65
C GLY A 245 -7.79 -9.39 -3.38
N LYS A 246 -9.01 -9.00 -2.97
CA LYS A 246 -9.79 -9.76 -1.99
C LYS A 246 -10.71 -10.73 -2.70
N ARG A 247 -10.70 -11.99 -2.31
CA ARG A 247 -11.56 -13.05 -2.85
C ARG A 247 -12.09 -13.92 -1.72
N ASP A 248 -13.40 -14.01 -1.58
CA ASP A 248 -14.03 -14.91 -0.62
C ASP A 248 -13.93 -16.36 -1.12
N PRO A 249 -13.65 -17.33 -0.23
CA PRO A 249 -13.41 -17.22 1.21
C PRO A 249 -11.92 -16.97 1.57
N PHE A 250 -11.03 -16.75 0.60
CA PHE A 250 -9.56 -16.77 0.76
C PHE A 250 -8.99 -15.47 1.35
N GLY A 251 -9.76 -14.36 1.37
CA GLY A 251 -9.26 -13.07 1.83
C GLY A 251 -8.37 -12.37 0.81
N LYS A 252 -7.21 -11.86 1.22
CA LYS A 252 -6.24 -11.21 0.34
C LYS A 252 -5.40 -12.27 -0.38
N VAL A 253 -5.42 -12.24 -1.70
CA VAL A 253 -4.69 -13.16 -2.58
C VAL A 253 -3.80 -12.40 -3.56
N GLY A 254 -2.72 -13.04 -4.00
CA GLY A 254 -1.97 -12.63 -5.21
C GLY A 254 -2.69 -13.14 -6.45
N LEU A 255 -2.61 -12.36 -7.52
CA LEU A 255 -3.18 -12.70 -8.82
C LEU A 255 -2.06 -12.73 -9.87
N PHE A 256 -2.05 -13.74 -10.72
CA PHE A 256 -1.09 -13.83 -11.82
C PHE A 256 -1.74 -14.28 -13.12
N ILE A 257 -1.20 -13.79 -14.22
CA ILE A 257 -1.61 -14.10 -15.57
C ILE A 257 -1.00 -15.47 -15.94
N PRO A 258 -1.80 -16.45 -16.41
CA PRO A 258 -1.30 -17.76 -16.81
C PRO A 258 -0.30 -17.68 -17.95
N ILE A 259 0.64 -18.63 -17.99
CA ILE A 259 1.68 -18.68 -19.04
C ILE A 259 1.10 -18.91 -20.44
N GLU A 260 -0.10 -19.46 -20.55
CA GLU A 260 -0.82 -19.64 -21.80
C GLU A 260 -1.02 -18.32 -22.53
N ALA A 261 -1.35 -17.24 -21.82
CA ALA A 261 -1.49 -15.91 -22.41
C ALA A 261 -0.16 -15.42 -23.00
N VAL A 262 0.98 -15.73 -22.36
CA VAL A 262 2.31 -15.42 -22.89
C VAL A 262 2.58 -16.22 -24.18
N HIS A 263 2.26 -17.51 -24.20
CA HIS A 263 2.43 -18.34 -25.39
C HIS A 263 1.53 -17.91 -26.55
N GLU A 264 0.32 -17.49 -26.26
CA GLU A 264 -0.64 -17.02 -27.25
C GLU A 264 -0.17 -15.74 -27.95
N HIS A 265 0.29 -14.76 -27.18
CA HIS A 265 0.58 -13.43 -27.70
C HIS A 265 2.03 -13.22 -28.14
N PHE A 266 3.00 -13.91 -27.54
CA PHE A 266 4.42 -13.71 -27.84
C PHE A 266 5.08 -14.91 -28.51
N SER A 267 4.33 -15.86 -29.07
CA SER A 267 4.86 -17.13 -29.66
C SER A 267 5.97 -16.93 -30.69
N ALA A 268 5.97 -15.82 -31.42
CA ALA A 268 7.00 -15.50 -32.43
C ALA A 268 8.38 -15.17 -31.82
N PHE A 269 8.46 -14.85 -30.52
CA PHE A 269 9.66 -14.40 -29.82
C PHE A 269 10.12 -15.37 -28.74
N LEU A 270 9.36 -16.45 -28.51
CA LEU A 270 9.72 -17.44 -27.51
C LEU A 270 10.78 -18.41 -28.07
N PRO A 271 11.75 -18.85 -27.22
CA PRO A 271 12.81 -19.77 -27.64
C PRO A 271 12.32 -21.18 -27.96
#